data_562d702afb77c3fca30ece1f1a70ccb7
#
_entry.id   562d702afb77c3fca30ece1f1a70ccb7
#
_cell.length_a   1.000
_cell.length_b   1.000
_cell.length_c   1.000
_cell.angle_alpha   90.00
_cell.angle_beta   90.00
_cell.angle_gamma   90.00
#
_symmetry.space_group_name_H-M   'P 1'
#
loop_
_entity.id
_entity.type
_entity.pdbx_description
1 polymer ?
#
loop_
_entity_poly.entity_id
_entity_poly.type
_entity_poly.pdbx_seq_one_letter_code
_entity_poly.pdbx_strand_id
1 'polypeptide(L)'
;MNPLALSARLGKKLLLEGKEYLCFNGTSYLGLDSLEVYARIVESNIQNWGTHHGLSRTNNVRLAVYDAFEEFFSTQAGAEAGALFSSGYLAGIAASQYLFPKVDQCWAAPDTHPAILPSSVKADSSRSFSEWMHACLERASQLPSQKILILGNAVDPLKAEIHGYEWVVSIAAKHEVTLLIDDSHAFGVLGNGLFGTYSQWKQEGVQLLVSGSLGKGLATPGGIVLGTEDLIQGIKSQSIFAGASPPSPALIQTLMDAQELLQVQQGKLKELTSFFYQQTRLIPQIQGTSNFPVFVYSPDLWADKLQEQGYITSSFPYPTPSGPKVNRLVLSASHSREELSKLSQTVAHLATAL
;
A
#
# COMPACT_ATOMS: atom_id res chain seq x y z
N MET A 1 0.15 -23.37 10.84
CA MET A 1 -1.29 -23.32 10.55
C MET A 1 -1.49 -23.59 9.06
N ASN A 2 -2.40 -24.50 8.67
CA ASN A 2 -2.74 -24.67 7.26
C ASN A 2 -3.58 -23.47 6.79
N PRO A 3 -3.45 -23.03 5.52
CA PRO A 3 -4.28 -21.97 4.98
C PRO A 3 -5.77 -22.30 5.09
N LEU A 4 -6.58 -21.36 5.56
CA LEU A 4 -8.04 -21.50 5.62
C LEU A 4 -8.62 -21.14 4.25
N ALA A 5 -9.23 -22.13 3.58
CA ALA A 5 -9.95 -21.93 2.33
C ALA A 5 -11.42 -21.60 2.63
N LEU A 6 -11.88 -20.44 2.14
CA LEU A 6 -13.25 -19.97 2.35
C LEU A 6 -14.06 -20.12 1.08
N SER A 7 -15.28 -20.64 1.20
CA SER A 7 -16.29 -20.67 0.14
C SER A 7 -17.33 -19.54 0.26
N ALA A 8 -17.05 -18.55 1.10
CA ALA A 8 -17.92 -17.41 1.36
C ALA A 8 -17.11 -16.10 1.36
N ARG A 9 -17.81 -14.96 1.35
CA ARG A 9 -17.20 -13.62 1.44
C ARG A 9 -16.38 -13.48 2.72
N LEU A 10 -15.14 -13.02 2.57
CA LEU A 10 -14.34 -12.60 3.71
C LEU A 10 -14.86 -11.24 4.20
N GLY A 11 -15.27 -11.16 5.46
CA GLY A 11 -15.67 -9.93 6.13
C GLY A 11 -14.85 -9.74 7.41
N LYS A 12 -15.26 -8.77 8.26
CA LYS A 12 -14.65 -8.61 9.58
C LYS A 12 -14.89 -9.80 10.50
N LYS A 13 -15.89 -10.61 10.22
CA LYS A 13 -16.24 -11.84 10.95
C LYS A 13 -16.22 -13.03 10.02
N LEU A 14 -15.76 -14.14 10.54
CA LEU A 14 -15.64 -15.39 9.83
C LEU A 14 -16.29 -16.52 10.68
N LEU A 15 -17.17 -17.30 10.09
CA LEU A 15 -17.72 -18.48 10.71
C LEU A 15 -16.96 -19.72 10.24
N LEU A 16 -16.26 -20.40 11.14
CA LEU A 16 -15.52 -21.64 10.89
C LEU A 16 -16.01 -22.72 11.85
N GLU A 17 -16.48 -23.83 11.33
CA GLU A 17 -16.91 -24.99 12.14
C GLU A 17 -17.89 -24.62 13.27
N GLY A 18 -18.80 -23.66 12.99
CA GLY A 18 -19.79 -23.18 13.96
C GLY A 18 -19.29 -22.16 14.98
N LYS A 19 -17.98 -21.80 14.96
CA LYS A 19 -17.39 -20.76 15.81
C LYS A 19 -17.16 -19.47 15.02
N GLU A 20 -17.58 -18.33 15.59
CA GLU A 20 -17.35 -17.00 15.02
C GLU A 20 -15.96 -16.49 15.42
N TYR A 21 -15.24 -15.95 14.44
CA TYR A 21 -13.94 -15.32 14.61
C TYR A 21 -13.99 -13.89 14.13
N LEU A 22 -13.30 -12.98 14.83
CA LEU A 22 -13.08 -11.61 14.41
C LEU A 22 -11.75 -11.52 13.65
N CYS A 23 -11.76 -10.94 12.43
CA CYS A 23 -10.63 -10.94 11.51
C CYS A 23 -9.79 -9.68 11.65
N PHE A 24 -8.49 -9.85 11.96
CA PHE A 24 -7.45 -8.82 11.99
C PHE A 24 -6.35 -9.13 10.97
N ASN A 25 -6.76 -9.53 9.76
CA ASN A 25 -5.88 -9.93 8.67
C ASN A 25 -6.22 -9.19 7.37
N GLY A 26 -5.40 -9.42 6.34
CA GLY A 26 -5.57 -8.76 5.05
C GLY A 26 -5.12 -7.30 5.07
N THR A 27 -5.58 -6.53 4.08
CA THR A 27 -5.21 -5.11 3.90
C THR A 27 -6.39 -4.24 3.48
N SER A 28 -7.64 -4.69 3.72
CA SER A 28 -8.86 -3.92 3.50
C SER A 28 -9.03 -2.86 4.59
N TYR A 29 -8.10 -1.88 4.62
CA TYR A 29 -7.99 -0.92 5.70
C TYR A 29 -9.27 -0.10 5.91
N LEU A 30 -9.91 0.38 4.84
CA LEU A 30 -11.14 1.17 4.93
C LEU A 30 -12.40 0.31 5.12
N GLY A 31 -12.30 -1.03 5.00
CA GLY A 31 -13.39 -1.96 5.23
C GLY A 31 -14.60 -1.77 4.30
N LEU A 32 -14.36 -1.25 3.09
CA LEU A 32 -15.39 -0.89 2.10
C LEU A 32 -16.21 -2.10 1.67
N ASP A 33 -15.57 -3.26 1.57
CA ASP A 33 -16.18 -4.53 1.20
C ASP A 33 -17.30 -4.97 2.16
N SER A 34 -17.33 -4.44 3.39
CA SER A 34 -18.36 -4.73 4.39
C SER A 34 -19.54 -3.75 4.36
N LEU A 35 -19.48 -2.68 3.57
CA LEU A 35 -20.48 -1.61 3.55
C LEU A 35 -21.53 -1.82 2.47
N GLU A 36 -22.80 -1.90 2.86
CA GLU A 36 -23.92 -2.04 1.93
C GLU A 36 -24.07 -0.83 1.00
N VAL A 37 -23.80 0.39 1.52
CA VAL A 37 -23.85 1.61 0.71
C VAL A 37 -22.77 1.58 -0.39
N TYR A 38 -21.57 1.07 -0.11
CA TYR A 38 -20.52 0.91 -1.12
C TYR A 38 -20.92 -0.13 -2.17
N ALA A 39 -21.50 -1.26 -1.73
CA ALA A 39 -21.99 -2.29 -2.64
C ALA A 39 -23.04 -1.77 -3.61
N ARG A 40 -23.97 -0.90 -3.16
CA ARG A 40 -24.97 -0.25 -4.03
C ARG A 40 -24.35 0.69 -5.07
N ILE A 41 -23.30 1.44 -4.71
CA ILE A 41 -22.59 2.28 -5.68
C ILE A 41 -21.92 1.40 -6.74
N VAL A 42 -21.25 0.31 -6.32
CA VAL A 42 -20.65 -0.68 -7.24
C VAL A 42 -21.70 -1.26 -8.20
N GLU A 43 -22.84 -1.70 -7.68
CA GLU A 43 -23.94 -2.27 -8.48
C GLU A 43 -24.44 -1.27 -9.54
N SER A 44 -24.71 -0.03 -9.15
CA SER A 44 -25.09 1.04 -10.08
C SER A 44 -24.06 1.27 -11.17
N ASN A 45 -22.78 1.28 -10.81
CA ASN A 45 -21.69 1.49 -11.77
C ASN A 45 -21.46 0.27 -12.68
N ILE A 46 -21.73 -0.95 -12.21
CA ILE A 46 -21.73 -2.14 -13.09
C ILE A 46 -22.81 -2.02 -14.16
N GLN A 47 -24.00 -1.53 -13.83
CA GLN A 47 -25.09 -1.32 -14.79
C GLN A 47 -24.73 -0.26 -15.84
N ASN A 48 -24.03 0.82 -15.45
CA ASN A 48 -23.70 1.93 -16.34
C ASN A 48 -22.45 1.69 -17.18
N TRP A 49 -21.42 1.06 -16.60
CA TRP A 49 -20.08 0.95 -17.22
C TRP A 49 -19.70 -0.48 -17.60
N GLY A 50 -20.44 -1.50 -17.13
CA GLY A 50 -20.02 -2.90 -17.24
C GLY A 50 -18.77 -3.22 -16.41
N THR A 51 -18.36 -4.48 -16.45
CA THR A 51 -17.17 -4.93 -15.70
C THR A 51 -15.90 -4.93 -16.53
N HIS A 52 -16.02 -5.22 -17.85
CA HIS A 52 -14.89 -5.32 -18.78
C HIS A 52 -15.39 -5.32 -20.23
N HIS A 53 -14.65 -4.72 -21.17
CA HIS A 53 -15.07 -4.56 -22.56
C HIS A 53 -14.09 -5.16 -23.58
N GLY A 54 -13.02 -5.84 -23.16
CA GLY A 54 -12.01 -6.41 -24.06
C GLY A 54 -11.19 -5.38 -24.84
N LEU A 55 -11.14 -4.12 -24.36
CA LEU A 55 -10.42 -3.02 -24.99
C LEU A 55 -9.10 -2.75 -24.24
N SER A 56 -8.01 -2.53 -24.99
CA SER A 56 -6.78 -1.99 -24.46
C SER A 56 -6.85 -0.47 -24.29
N ARG A 57 -5.93 0.12 -23.52
CA ARG A 57 -5.84 1.58 -23.32
C ARG A 57 -5.48 2.35 -24.61
N THR A 58 -4.93 1.68 -25.61
CA THR A 58 -4.49 2.27 -26.89
C THR A 58 -5.43 1.97 -28.05
N ASN A 59 -6.61 1.40 -27.79
CA ASN A 59 -7.60 1.12 -28.82
C ASN A 59 -8.18 2.42 -29.42
N ASN A 60 -8.71 2.36 -30.65
CA ASN A 60 -9.39 3.46 -31.33
C ASN A 60 -10.73 3.85 -30.67
N VAL A 61 -11.33 2.96 -29.91
CA VAL A 61 -12.47 3.22 -28.99
C VAL A 61 -11.98 3.08 -27.56
N ARG A 62 -12.18 4.12 -26.76
CA ARG A 62 -11.72 4.15 -25.36
C ARG A 62 -12.85 4.59 -24.45
N LEU A 63 -12.83 4.10 -23.22
CA LEU A 63 -13.74 4.54 -22.17
C LEU A 63 -13.15 5.77 -21.46
N ALA A 64 -13.89 6.88 -21.47
CA ALA A 64 -13.45 8.14 -20.86
C ALA A 64 -13.20 8.05 -19.34
N VAL A 65 -13.80 7.09 -18.67
CA VAL A 65 -13.65 6.90 -17.22
C VAL A 65 -12.19 6.71 -16.77
N TYR A 66 -11.36 6.12 -17.62
CA TYR A 66 -9.95 5.92 -17.29
C TYR A 66 -9.15 7.23 -17.31
N ASP A 67 -9.34 8.04 -18.36
CA ASP A 67 -8.66 9.34 -18.46
C ASP A 67 -9.18 10.30 -17.38
N ALA A 68 -10.50 10.30 -17.12
CA ALA A 68 -11.10 11.08 -16.04
C ALA A 68 -10.56 10.66 -14.64
N PHE A 69 -10.39 9.37 -14.40
CA PHE A 69 -9.82 8.89 -13.13
C PHE A 69 -8.34 9.25 -12.98
N GLU A 70 -7.55 9.12 -14.05
CA GLU A 70 -6.13 9.51 -14.03
C GLU A 70 -5.96 10.99 -13.70
N GLU A 71 -6.73 11.87 -14.32
CA GLU A 71 -6.77 13.30 -14.07
C GLU A 71 -7.26 13.60 -12.62
N PHE A 72 -8.37 12.99 -12.22
CA PHE A 72 -8.92 13.14 -10.88
C PHE A 72 -7.90 12.74 -9.82
N PHE A 73 -7.34 11.53 -9.90
CA PHE A 73 -6.46 11.00 -8.86
C PHE A 73 -5.13 11.76 -8.80
N SER A 74 -4.53 12.09 -9.94
CA SER A 74 -3.28 12.87 -9.99
C SER A 74 -3.46 14.26 -9.41
N THR A 75 -4.55 14.96 -9.77
CA THR A 75 -4.88 16.29 -9.23
C THR A 75 -5.01 16.25 -7.71
N GLN A 76 -5.76 15.29 -7.18
CA GLN A 76 -5.96 15.14 -5.73
C GLN A 76 -4.66 14.78 -5.00
N ALA A 77 -3.79 13.99 -5.60
CA ALA A 77 -2.48 13.64 -5.07
C ALA A 77 -1.45 14.79 -5.15
N GLY A 78 -1.70 15.82 -5.96
CA GLY A 78 -0.77 16.93 -6.25
C GLY A 78 0.30 16.59 -7.29
N ALA A 79 0.06 15.56 -8.13
CA ALA A 79 0.86 15.20 -9.28
C ALA A 79 0.36 15.90 -10.56
N GLU A 80 1.19 15.99 -11.58
CA GLU A 80 0.81 16.57 -12.88
C GLU A 80 -0.02 15.60 -13.70
N ALA A 81 0.32 14.29 -13.65
CA ALA A 81 -0.36 13.25 -14.41
C ALA A 81 -0.35 11.91 -13.69
N GLY A 82 -1.21 10.99 -14.19
CA GLY A 82 -1.27 9.60 -13.73
C GLY A 82 -1.38 8.60 -14.89
N ALA A 83 -0.96 7.36 -14.62
CA ALA A 83 -1.14 6.22 -15.50
C ALA A 83 -1.76 5.05 -14.74
N LEU A 84 -2.95 4.61 -15.15
CA LEU A 84 -3.73 3.56 -14.50
C LEU A 84 -3.42 2.19 -15.11
N PHE A 85 -3.17 1.20 -14.26
CA PHE A 85 -2.87 -0.19 -14.61
C PHE A 85 -3.85 -1.16 -13.94
N SER A 86 -3.90 -2.41 -14.42
CA SER A 86 -4.77 -3.46 -13.86
C SER A 86 -4.38 -3.92 -12.45
N SER A 87 -3.18 -3.63 -11.99
CA SER A 87 -2.73 -3.93 -10.62
C SER A 87 -1.62 -2.98 -10.18
N GLY A 88 -1.45 -2.82 -8.85
CA GLY A 88 -0.32 -2.09 -8.28
C GLY A 88 1.03 -2.72 -8.65
N TYR A 89 1.08 -4.04 -8.73
CA TYR A 89 2.29 -4.75 -9.12
C TYR A 89 2.73 -4.37 -10.55
N LEU A 90 1.78 -4.32 -11.49
CA LEU A 90 2.05 -3.94 -12.87
C LEU A 90 2.42 -2.45 -13.00
N ALA A 91 1.78 -1.58 -12.22
CA ALA A 91 2.11 -0.15 -12.14
C ALA A 91 3.58 0.04 -11.69
N GLY A 92 3.99 -0.65 -10.63
CA GLY A 92 5.37 -0.61 -10.13
C GLY A 92 6.39 -1.12 -11.14
N ILE A 93 6.12 -2.27 -11.80
CA ILE A 93 6.98 -2.79 -12.86
C ILE A 93 7.11 -1.78 -14.01
N ALA A 94 6.02 -1.19 -14.49
CA ALA A 94 6.05 -0.22 -15.58
C ALA A 94 6.90 1.00 -15.23
N ALA A 95 6.76 1.55 -14.03
CA ALA A 95 7.58 2.67 -13.55
C ALA A 95 9.06 2.29 -13.45
N SER A 96 9.37 1.16 -12.82
CA SER A 96 10.73 0.67 -12.62
C SER A 96 11.44 0.36 -13.96
N GLN A 97 10.76 -0.34 -14.87
CA GLN A 97 11.31 -0.67 -16.21
C GLN A 97 11.56 0.59 -17.07
N TYR A 98 10.74 1.62 -16.91
CA TYR A 98 10.95 2.89 -17.61
C TYR A 98 12.15 3.68 -17.07
N LEU A 99 12.36 3.67 -15.75
CA LEU A 99 13.38 4.49 -15.09
C LEU A 99 14.76 3.83 -15.09
N PHE A 100 14.82 2.53 -14.76
CA PHE A 100 16.07 1.84 -14.48
C PHE A 100 17.11 1.91 -15.61
N PRO A 101 16.76 1.79 -16.92
CA PRO A 101 17.74 1.90 -18.01
C PRO A 101 18.33 3.30 -18.22
N LYS A 102 17.82 4.32 -17.53
CA LYS A 102 18.14 5.73 -17.73
C LYS A 102 19.08 6.30 -16.66
N VAL A 103 19.53 5.47 -15.72
CA VAL A 103 20.31 5.90 -14.56
C VAL A 103 21.63 5.15 -14.46
N ASP A 104 22.64 5.81 -13.86
CA ASP A 104 23.95 5.23 -13.62
C ASP A 104 23.98 4.36 -12.36
N GLN A 105 23.14 4.70 -11.36
CA GLN A 105 23.04 4.01 -10.08
C GLN A 105 21.58 3.77 -9.72
N CYS A 106 21.32 2.63 -9.07
CA CYS A 106 20.02 2.33 -8.49
C CYS A 106 20.21 1.85 -7.04
N TRP A 107 19.59 2.55 -6.08
CA TRP A 107 19.71 2.28 -4.66
C TRP A 107 18.32 1.93 -4.11
N ALA A 108 18.18 0.71 -3.62
CA ALA A 108 16.92 0.20 -3.10
C ALA A 108 16.93 0.17 -1.56
N ALA A 109 15.88 0.69 -0.94
CA ALA A 109 15.67 0.57 0.49
C ALA A 109 15.54 -0.91 0.91
N PRO A 110 15.87 -1.26 2.16
CA PRO A 110 15.90 -2.64 2.64
C PRO A 110 14.60 -3.43 2.45
N ASP A 111 13.46 -2.72 2.52
CA ASP A 111 12.11 -3.25 2.41
C ASP A 111 11.45 -2.99 1.05
N THR A 112 12.21 -2.53 0.05
CA THR A 112 11.68 -2.20 -1.29
C THR A 112 10.84 -3.34 -1.84
N HIS A 113 9.60 -3.02 -2.19
CA HIS A 113 8.66 -4.01 -2.70
C HIS A 113 9.11 -4.57 -4.07
N PRO A 114 8.99 -5.89 -4.32
CA PRO A 114 9.41 -6.52 -5.58
C PRO A 114 8.81 -5.89 -6.84
N ALA A 115 7.64 -5.25 -6.77
CA ALA A 115 7.01 -4.59 -7.90
C ALA A 115 7.84 -3.42 -8.46
N ILE A 116 8.60 -2.71 -7.63
CA ILE A 116 9.43 -1.58 -8.05
C ILE A 116 10.92 -1.92 -8.10
N LEU A 117 11.30 -3.15 -7.70
CA LEU A 117 12.69 -3.59 -7.62
C LEU A 117 13.11 -4.27 -8.94
N PRO A 118 14.05 -3.69 -9.72
CA PRO A 118 14.59 -4.36 -10.91
C PRO A 118 15.26 -5.69 -10.54
N SER A 119 15.12 -6.70 -11.38
CA SER A 119 15.61 -8.07 -11.09
C SER A 119 17.13 -8.17 -10.84
N SER A 120 17.91 -7.23 -11.38
CA SER A 120 19.37 -7.15 -11.20
C SER A 120 19.77 -6.35 -9.94
N VAL A 121 18.83 -5.69 -9.26
CA VAL A 121 19.08 -4.90 -8.05
C VAL A 121 18.69 -5.72 -6.82
N LYS A 122 19.51 -5.68 -5.79
CA LYS A 122 19.21 -6.33 -4.51
C LYS A 122 19.02 -5.29 -3.42
N ALA A 123 17.93 -5.41 -2.67
CA ALA A 123 17.75 -4.69 -1.43
C ALA A 123 18.52 -5.41 -0.31
N ASP A 124 19.23 -4.65 0.53
CA ASP A 124 19.96 -5.20 1.67
C ASP A 124 19.06 -5.22 2.92
N SER A 125 18.25 -6.27 3.03
CA SER A 125 17.30 -6.44 4.12
C SER A 125 17.94 -6.67 5.51
N SER A 126 19.28 -6.77 5.60
CA SER A 126 19.99 -6.87 6.88
C SER A 126 20.14 -5.51 7.59
N ARG A 127 19.93 -4.40 6.89
CA ARG A 127 20.00 -3.05 7.42
C ARG A 127 18.61 -2.53 7.81
N SER A 128 18.60 -1.60 8.77
CA SER A 128 17.44 -0.73 8.98
C SER A 128 17.34 0.34 7.87
N PHE A 129 16.16 0.93 7.70
CA PHE A 129 15.97 2.06 6.78
C PHE A 129 16.93 3.24 7.10
N SER A 130 17.10 3.54 8.40
CA SER A 130 18.00 4.63 8.85
C SER A 130 19.48 4.36 8.51
N GLU A 131 19.96 3.13 8.72
CA GLU A 131 21.35 2.75 8.36
C GLU A 131 21.57 2.81 6.85
N TRP A 132 20.59 2.36 6.07
CA TRP A 132 20.63 2.45 4.61
C TRP A 132 20.63 3.91 4.13
N MET A 133 19.79 4.76 4.70
CA MET A 133 19.73 6.20 4.41
C MET A 133 21.11 6.86 4.62
N HIS A 134 21.72 6.63 5.78
CA HIS A 134 23.07 7.18 6.07
C HIS A 134 24.11 6.68 5.08
N ALA A 135 24.09 5.39 4.72
CA ALA A 135 24.99 4.83 3.72
C ALA A 135 24.78 5.45 2.32
N CYS A 136 23.53 5.77 1.94
CA CYS A 136 23.24 6.48 0.69
C CYS A 136 23.83 7.90 0.69
N LEU A 137 23.68 8.66 1.78
CA LEU A 137 24.24 10.01 1.92
C LEU A 137 25.78 9.99 1.85
N GLU A 138 26.42 9.07 2.56
CA GLU A 138 27.87 8.89 2.52
C GLU A 138 28.34 8.55 1.10
N ARG A 139 27.72 7.56 0.46
CA ARG A 139 28.05 7.14 -0.90
C ARG A 139 27.89 8.29 -1.90
N ALA A 140 26.80 9.06 -1.82
CA ALA A 140 26.57 10.21 -2.68
C ALA A 140 27.67 11.26 -2.56
N SER A 141 28.18 11.52 -1.33
CA SER A 141 29.25 12.49 -1.10
C SER A 141 30.56 12.14 -1.84
N GLN A 142 30.84 10.84 -2.00
CA GLN A 142 32.08 10.30 -2.58
C GLN A 142 32.01 10.15 -4.11
N LEU A 143 30.84 10.01 -4.70
CA LEU A 143 30.67 9.80 -6.14
C LEU A 143 30.79 11.14 -6.93
N PRO A 144 31.26 11.11 -8.20
CA PRO A 144 31.06 12.22 -9.12
C PRO A 144 29.57 12.42 -9.40
N SER A 145 29.17 13.54 -10.01
CA SER A 145 27.77 13.75 -10.42
C SER A 145 27.27 12.62 -11.33
N GLN A 146 26.14 12.03 -10.99
CA GLN A 146 25.53 10.86 -11.63
C GLN A 146 24.02 10.96 -11.63
N LYS A 147 23.37 10.12 -12.45
CA LYS A 147 21.93 9.87 -12.41
C LYS A 147 21.64 8.73 -11.43
N ILE A 148 20.89 9.02 -10.38
CA ILE A 148 20.62 8.09 -9.30
C ILE A 148 19.11 7.83 -9.18
N LEU A 149 18.73 6.56 -9.24
CA LEU A 149 17.37 6.11 -8.93
C LEU A 149 17.33 5.59 -7.50
N ILE A 150 16.50 6.18 -6.67
CA ILE A 150 16.23 5.76 -5.29
C ILE A 150 14.86 5.08 -5.27
N LEU A 151 14.82 3.85 -4.75
CA LEU A 151 13.62 3.02 -4.64
C LEU A 151 13.28 2.78 -3.17
N GLY A 152 12.02 2.94 -2.81
CA GLY A 152 11.56 2.60 -1.48
C GLY A 152 10.03 2.57 -1.36
N ASN A 153 9.54 2.18 -0.20
CA ASN A 153 8.13 2.19 0.13
C ASN A 153 7.80 3.41 1.01
N ALA A 154 6.56 3.90 0.97
CA ALA A 154 6.11 4.90 1.96
C ALA A 154 6.06 4.31 3.38
N VAL A 155 5.83 3.00 3.48
CA VAL A 155 5.74 2.29 4.75
C VAL A 155 6.18 0.85 4.59
N ASP A 156 6.97 0.33 5.55
CA ASP A 156 7.20 -1.10 5.72
C ASP A 156 6.02 -1.74 6.48
N PRO A 157 5.11 -2.45 5.79
CA PRO A 157 3.96 -3.05 6.45
C PRO A 157 4.33 -4.28 7.28
N LEU A 158 5.57 -4.78 7.19
CA LEU A 158 6.04 -5.94 7.96
C LEU A 158 6.59 -5.53 9.32
N LYS A 159 7.07 -4.27 9.44
CA LYS A 159 7.57 -3.68 10.68
C LYS A 159 6.66 -2.58 11.22
N ALA A 160 5.60 -2.21 10.48
CA ALA A 160 4.75 -1.05 10.76
C ALA A 160 5.54 0.27 10.87
N GLU A 161 6.57 0.43 10.02
CA GLU A 161 7.48 1.58 10.01
C GLU A 161 7.17 2.51 8.84
N ILE A 162 6.89 3.78 9.13
CA ILE A 162 6.66 4.82 8.12
C ILE A 162 8.00 5.45 7.79
N HIS A 163 8.31 5.56 6.48
CA HIS A 163 9.58 6.09 6.01
C HIS A 163 9.49 7.58 5.62
N GLY A 164 10.60 8.31 5.79
CA GLY A 164 10.77 9.70 5.38
C GLY A 164 11.82 9.82 4.28
N TYR A 165 11.57 10.70 3.31
CA TYR A 165 12.45 10.91 2.14
C TYR A 165 12.96 12.34 2.01
N GLU A 166 12.86 13.18 3.05
CA GLU A 166 13.35 14.57 3.07
C GLU A 166 14.85 14.67 2.79
N TRP A 167 15.61 13.65 3.19
CA TRP A 167 17.06 13.57 3.00
C TRP A 167 17.49 13.48 1.54
N VAL A 168 16.61 13.10 0.62
CA VAL A 168 16.94 12.90 -0.80
C VAL A 168 17.34 14.21 -1.47
N VAL A 169 16.83 15.35 -1.03
CA VAL A 169 17.23 16.67 -1.53
C VAL A 169 18.72 16.94 -1.34
N SER A 170 19.33 16.40 -0.28
CA SER A 170 20.78 16.54 -0.03
C SER A 170 21.62 15.81 -1.08
N ILE A 171 21.10 14.72 -1.66
CA ILE A 171 21.74 14.02 -2.77
C ILE A 171 21.52 14.78 -4.07
N ALA A 172 20.34 15.33 -4.29
CA ALA A 172 19.99 16.10 -5.47
C ALA A 172 20.81 17.40 -5.63
N ALA A 173 21.39 17.91 -4.55
CA ALA A 173 22.33 19.04 -4.62
C ALA A 173 23.56 18.77 -5.50
N LYS A 174 23.93 17.50 -5.74
CA LYS A 174 25.10 17.09 -6.51
C LYS A 174 24.78 16.16 -7.69
N HIS A 175 23.67 15.44 -7.62
CA HIS A 175 23.30 14.37 -8.54
C HIS A 175 21.94 14.65 -9.19
N GLU A 176 21.69 14.09 -10.37
CA GLU A 176 20.34 14.02 -10.94
C GLU A 176 19.58 12.85 -10.26
N VAL A 177 18.61 13.17 -9.41
CA VAL A 177 17.93 12.17 -8.57
C VAL A 177 16.52 11.94 -9.03
N THR A 178 16.18 10.67 -9.25
CA THR A 178 14.80 10.19 -9.38
C THR A 178 14.44 9.36 -8.16
N LEU A 179 13.33 9.69 -7.51
CA LEU A 179 12.76 8.95 -6.38
C LEU A 179 11.49 8.24 -6.82
N LEU A 180 11.45 6.90 -6.68
CA LEU A 180 10.26 6.08 -6.91
C LEU A 180 9.81 5.45 -5.60
N ILE A 181 8.59 5.80 -5.15
CA ILE A 181 7.99 5.32 -3.90
C ILE A 181 6.81 4.40 -4.21
N ASP A 182 6.72 3.27 -3.50
CA ASP A 182 5.53 2.42 -3.49
C ASP A 182 4.58 2.87 -2.36
N ASP A 183 3.42 3.40 -2.77
CA ASP A 183 2.33 3.86 -1.90
C ASP A 183 1.22 2.82 -1.72
N SER A 184 1.45 1.56 -2.09
CA SER A 184 0.43 0.51 -2.02
C SER A 184 -0.23 0.37 -0.65
N HIS A 185 0.49 0.69 0.43
CA HIS A 185 -0.04 0.71 1.79
C HIS A 185 -0.37 2.11 2.31
N ALA A 186 -0.08 3.17 1.54
CA ALA A 186 -0.37 4.55 1.88
C ALA A 186 -1.71 5.03 1.33
N PHE A 187 -2.09 4.61 0.11
CA PHE A 187 -3.39 4.98 -0.47
C PHE A 187 -4.55 4.63 0.46
N GLY A 188 -5.39 5.64 0.77
CA GLY A 188 -6.49 5.53 1.72
C GLY A 188 -6.09 5.61 3.19
N VAL A 189 -4.79 5.63 3.53
CA VAL A 189 -4.28 5.52 4.91
C VAL A 189 -3.39 6.69 5.31
N LEU A 190 -2.34 6.96 4.52
CA LEU A 190 -1.30 7.95 4.80
C LEU A 190 -1.28 9.06 3.76
N GLY A 191 -0.59 10.17 4.07
CA GLY A 191 -0.33 11.28 3.17
C GLY A 191 -1.50 12.26 3.06
N ASN A 192 -1.70 12.81 1.85
CA ASN A 192 -2.72 13.80 1.58
C ASN A 192 -4.09 13.14 1.34
N GLY A 193 -4.93 13.12 2.35
CA GLY A 193 -6.26 12.49 2.26
C GLY A 193 -6.17 11.02 1.86
N LEU A 194 -6.88 10.65 0.79
CA LEU A 194 -6.96 9.29 0.26
C LEU A 194 -5.85 8.96 -0.76
N PHE A 195 -5.07 9.95 -1.19
CA PHE A 195 -4.29 9.90 -2.43
C PHE A 195 -2.80 9.68 -2.22
N GLY A 196 -2.40 9.25 -1.01
CA GLY A 196 -1.03 8.85 -0.71
C GLY A 196 -0.06 9.99 -0.47
N THR A 197 1.22 9.71 -0.67
CA THR A 197 2.33 10.54 -0.18
C THR A 197 2.97 11.44 -1.23
N TYR A 198 2.49 11.47 -2.49
CA TYR A 198 3.13 12.21 -3.57
C TYR A 198 3.42 13.69 -3.21
N SER A 199 2.40 14.43 -2.74
CA SER A 199 2.57 15.85 -2.36
C SER A 199 3.53 16.06 -1.20
N GLN A 200 3.69 15.07 -0.32
CA GLN A 200 4.61 15.11 0.82
C GLN A 200 6.06 15.03 0.38
N TRP A 201 6.36 14.25 -0.67
CA TRP A 201 7.73 14.00 -1.13
C TRP A 201 8.13 14.81 -2.35
N LYS A 202 7.28 15.72 -2.82
CA LYS A 202 7.63 16.66 -3.89
C LYS A 202 8.68 17.64 -3.38
N GLN A 203 9.90 17.55 -3.91
CA GLN A 203 11.05 18.34 -3.49
C GLN A 203 11.72 18.97 -4.71
N GLU A 204 12.29 20.17 -4.54
CA GLU A 204 13.04 20.85 -5.60
C GLU A 204 14.29 20.04 -5.98
N GLY A 205 14.55 19.90 -7.28
CA GLY A 205 15.68 19.15 -7.80
C GLY A 205 15.53 17.62 -7.77
N VAL A 206 14.42 17.09 -7.25
CA VAL A 206 14.14 15.65 -7.22
C VAL A 206 13.02 15.33 -8.20
N GLN A 207 13.27 14.42 -9.13
CA GLN A 207 12.25 13.82 -9.99
C GLN A 207 11.46 12.79 -9.16
N LEU A 208 10.16 13.00 -8.94
CA LEU A 208 9.35 12.11 -8.12
C LEU A 208 8.38 11.30 -8.97
N LEU A 209 8.38 9.99 -8.74
CA LEU A 209 7.28 9.10 -9.10
C LEU A 209 6.75 8.39 -7.86
N VAL A 210 5.45 8.19 -7.83
CA VAL A 210 4.79 7.33 -6.84
C VAL A 210 3.99 6.28 -7.59
N SER A 211 4.14 5.02 -7.23
CA SER A 211 3.32 3.93 -7.74
C SER A 211 2.61 3.23 -6.60
N GLY A 212 1.46 2.62 -6.85
CA GLY A 212 0.82 1.85 -5.80
C GLY A 212 -0.45 1.13 -6.22
N SER A 213 -0.85 0.21 -5.36
CA SER A 213 -2.06 -0.60 -5.51
C SER A 213 -3.28 0.14 -4.97
N LEU A 214 -4.35 0.17 -5.76
CA LEU A 214 -5.67 0.62 -5.33
C LEU A 214 -6.44 -0.51 -4.59
N GLY A 215 -5.92 -1.75 -4.61
CA GLY A 215 -6.59 -2.95 -4.09
C GLY A 215 -6.51 -3.15 -2.58
N LYS A 216 -5.84 -2.27 -1.84
CA LYS A 216 -5.69 -2.36 -0.39
C LYS A 216 -6.69 -1.43 0.31
N GLY A 217 -6.25 -0.26 0.76
CA GLY A 217 -7.11 0.71 1.43
C GLY A 217 -8.34 1.08 0.61
N LEU A 218 -8.18 1.27 -0.69
CA LEU A 218 -9.25 1.68 -1.61
C LEU A 218 -10.07 0.51 -2.20
N ALA A 219 -9.79 -0.73 -1.82
CA ALA A 219 -10.55 -1.95 -2.14
C ALA A 219 -10.88 -2.14 -3.64
N THR A 220 -10.08 -1.56 -4.56
CA THR A 220 -10.32 -1.61 -6.01
C THR A 220 -9.16 -2.28 -6.72
N PRO A 221 -9.37 -3.43 -7.41
CA PRO A 221 -8.34 -4.01 -8.27
C PRO A 221 -7.85 -2.99 -9.29
N GLY A 222 -6.56 -2.68 -9.22
CA GLY A 222 -5.90 -1.68 -10.04
C GLY A 222 -4.64 -1.15 -9.38
N GLY A 223 -3.91 -0.34 -10.13
CA GLY A 223 -2.76 0.39 -9.63
C GLY A 223 -2.55 1.66 -10.45
N ILE A 224 -1.87 2.63 -9.87
CA ILE A 224 -1.59 3.90 -10.54
C ILE A 224 -0.13 4.29 -10.35
N VAL A 225 0.43 4.94 -11.38
CA VAL A 225 1.70 5.66 -11.30
C VAL A 225 1.40 7.14 -11.41
N LEU A 226 1.98 7.94 -10.52
CA LEU A 226 1.85 9.40 -10.45
C LEU A 226 3.21 10.04 -10.70
N GLY A 227 3.25 11.13 -11.44
CA GLY A 227 4.49 11.83 -11.78
C GLY A 227 4.26 13.13 -12.52
N THR A 228 5.32 13.65 -13.14
CA THR A 228 5.22 14.74 -14.11
C THR A 228 4.62 14.24 -15.43
N GLU A 229 4.05 15.15 -16.23
CA GLU A 229 3.45 14.80 -17.53
C GLU A 229 4.42 14.00 -18.41
N ASP A 230 5.67 14.47 -18.56
CA ASP A 230 6.70 13.83 -19.40
C ASP A 230 7.02 12.39 -18.97
N LEU A 231 7.16 12.16 -17.67
CA LEU A 231 7.43 10.83 -17.12
C LEU A 231 6.25 9.87 -17.36
N ILE A 232 5.04 10.37 -17.12
CA ILE A 232 3.82 9.56 -17.30
C ILE A 232 3.57 9.25 -18.78
N GLN A 233 3.80 10.18 -19.70
CA GLN A 233 3.72 9.91 -21.14
C GLN A 233 4.76 8.87 -21.58
N GLY A 234 5.98 8.96 -21.04
CA GLY A 234 7.01 7.94 -21.27
C GLY A 234 6.61 6.55 -20.75
N ILE A 235 5.95 6.47 -19.60
CA ILE A 235 5.43 5.20 -19.06
C ILE A 235 4.29 4.68 -19.93
N LYS A 236 3.35 5.55 -20.36
CA LYS A 236 2.23 5.18 -21.24
C LYS A 236 2.69 4.73 -22.65
N SER A 237 3.87 5.12 -23.10
CA SER A 237 4.44 4.70 -24.37
C SER A 237 4.98 3.26 -24.38
N GLN A 238 5.14 2.63 -23.22
CA GLN A 238 5.64 1.27 -23.12
C GLN A 238 4.59 0.23 -23.56
N SER A 239 5.05 -0.88 -24.12
CA SER A 239 4.20 -2.01 -24.52
C SER A 239 3.39 -2.61 -23.37
N ILE A 240 3.92 -2.55 -22.13
CA ILE A 240 3.22 -3.01 -20.93
C ILE A 240 1.94 -2.20 -20.64
N PHE A 241 1.89 -0.90 -20.95
CA PHE A 241 0.69 -0.10 -20.81
C PHE A 241 -0.34 -0.42 -21.92
N ALA A 242 0.14 -0.56 -23.15
CA ALA A 242 -0.72 -0.86 -24.29
C ALA A 242 -1.28 -2.29 -24.26
N GLY A 243 -0.48 -3.27 -23.84
CA GLY A 243 -0.82 -4.69 -23.85
C GLY A 243 -1.61 -5.17 -22.65
N ALA A 244 -1.57 -4.47 -21.52
CA ALA A 244 -2.30 -4.85 -20.33
C ALA A 244 -3.77 -4.43 -20.42
N SER A 245 -4.68 -5.33 -20.03
CA SER A 245 -6.09 -4.95 -19.84
C SER A 245 -6.20 -3.91 -18.73
N PRO A 246 -7.04 -2.88 -18.88
CA PRO A 246 -7.30 -1.94 -17.79
C PRO A 246 -8.13 -2.60 -16.66
N PRO A 247 -8.20 -2.00 -15.46
CA PRO A 247 -9.11 -2.46 -14.42
C PRO A 247 -10.58 -2.27 -14.80
N SER A 248 -11.50 -2.82 -14.01
CA SER A 248 -12.94 -2.66 -14.25
C SER A 248 -13.35 -1.19 -14.27
N PRO A 249 -13.99 -0.71 -15.35
CA PRO A 249 -14.42 0.69 -15.44
C PRO A 249 -15.46 1.04 -14.36
N ALA A 250 -16.35 0.10 -14.02
CA ALA A 250 -17.33 0.28 -12.95
C ALA A 250 -16.66 0.51 -11.59
N LEU A 251 -15.61 -0.25 -11.26
CA LEU A 251 -14.90 -0.09 -9.99
C LEU A 251 -14.07 1.20 -9.94
N ILE A 252 -13.52 1.62 -11.07
CA ILE A 252 -12.82 2.89 -11.18
C ILE A 252 -13.79 4.07 -11.01
N GLN A 253 -14.96 4.03 -11.65
CA GLN A 253 -16.00 5.04 -11.42
C GLN A 253 -16.45 5.06 -9.96
N THR A 254 -16.60 3.89 -9.35
CA THR A 254 -16.99 3.78 -7.93
C THR A 254 -16.02 4.52 -6.99
N LEU A 255 -14.71 4.50 -7.26
CA LEU A 255 -13.75 5.27 -6.45
C LEU A 255 -13.99 6.78 -6.54
N MET A 256 -14.39 7.29 -7.70
CA MET A 256 -14.73 8.71 -7.87
C MET A 256 -16.05 9.07 -7.17
N ASP A 257 -17.06 8.21 -7.27
CA ASP A 257 -18.39 8.47 -6.70
C ASP A 257 -18.44 8.30 -5.18
N ALA A 258 -17.57 7.47 -4.60
CA ALA A 258 -17.61 7.13 -3.19
C ALA A 258 -16.72 8.01 -2.28
N GLN A 259 -16.22 9.16 -2.76
CA GLN A 259 -15.20 9.96 -2.06
C GLN A 259 -15.58 10.33 -0.63
N GLU A 260 -16.81 10.80 -0.39
CA GLU A 260 -17.27 11.15 0.95
C GLU A 260 -17.28 9.94 1.89
N LEU A 261 -17.75 8.79 1.39
CA LEU A 261 -17.73 7.54 2.14
C LEU A 261 -16.32 7.10 2.50
N LEU A 262 -15.39 7.18 1.54
CA LEU A 262 -13.98 6.85 1.74
C LEU A 262 -13.34 7.74 2.81
N GLN A 263 -13.61 9.06 2.79
CA GLN A 263 -13.12 10.01 3.78
C GLN A 263 -13.67 9.71 5.19
N VAL A 264 -14.95 9.39 5.31
CA VAL A 264 -15.55 8.96 6.58
C VAL A 264 -14.87 7.71 7.13
N GLN A 265 -14.65 6.71 6.27
CA GLN A 265 -13.98 5.48 6.68
C GLN A 265 -12.51 5.72 7.06
N GLN A 266 -11.80 6.61 6.36
CA GLN A 266 -10.44 6.99 6.72
C GLN A 266 -10.39 7.66 8.09
N GLY A 267 -11.30 8.59 8.38
CA GLY A 267 -11.40 9.23 9.69
C GLY A 267 -11.63 8.21 10.80
N LYS A 268 -12.55 7.28 10.60
CA LYS A 268 -12.81 6.19 11.54
C LYS A 268 -11.59 5.27 11.74
N LEU A 269 -10.88 4.93 10.65
CA LEU A 269 -9.66 4.12 10.74
C LEU A 269 -8.60 4.82 11.58
N LYS A 270 -8.36 6.12 11.37
CA LYS A 270 -7.40 6.92 12.14
C LYS A 270 -7.73 6.92 13.64
N GLU A 271 -9.00 7.13 13.99
CA GLU A 271 -9.45 7.06 15.39
C GLU A 271 -9.22 5.69 16.02
N LEU A 272 -9.59 4.62 15.33
CA LEU A 272 -9.44 3.25 15.81
C LEU A 272 -7.96 2.87 15.96
N THR A 273 -7.11 3.29 15.02
CA THR A 273 -5.68 3.05 15.05
C THR A 273 -5.03 3.74 16.25
N SER A 274 -5.32 5.04 16.43
CA SER A 274 -4.85 5.81 17.58
C SER A 274 -5.34 5.20 18.91
N PHE A 275 -6.61 4.83 18.98
CA PHE A 275 -7.18 4.17 20.16
C PHE A 275 -6.45 2.87 20.52
N PHE A 276 -6.26 1.97 19.54
CA PHE A 276 -5.60 0.69 19.78
C PHE A 276 -4.12 0.87 20.15
N TYR A 277 -3.41 1.80 19.50
CA TYR A 277 -2.05 2.16 19.86
C TYR A 277 -1.95 2.59 21.32
N GLN A 278 -2.83 3.47 21.83
CA GLN A 278 -2.80 3.91 23.21
C GLN A 278 -3.02 2.75 24.20
N GLN A 279 -3.82 1.75 23.84
CA GLN A 279 -4.07 0.58 24.67
C GLN A 279 -2.88 -0.41 24.70
N THR A 280 -2.06 -0.43 23.63
CA THR A 280 -1.05 -1.49 23.44
C THR A 280 0.40 -1.00 23.47
N ARG A 281 0.66 0.32 23.43
CA ARG A 281 2.01 0.92 23.34
C ARG A 281 2.98 0.54 24.45
N LEU A 282 2.49 0.08 25.60
CA LEU A 282 3.29 -0.37 26.74
C LEU A 282 3.48 -1.90 26.78
N ILE A 283 2.94 -2.64 25.81
CA ILE A 283 3.11 -4.09 25.69
C ILE A 283 4.35 -4.34 24.82
N PRO A 284 5.48 -4.83 25.38
CA PRO A 284 6.75 -4.94 24.64
C PRO A 284 6.68 -5.87 23.43
N GLN A 285 5.75 -6.82 23.44
CA GLN A 285 5.54 -7.79 22.37
C GLN A 285 4.75 -7.23 21.18
N ILE A 286 4.26 -5.98 21.26
CA ILE A 286 3.50 -5.32 20.21
C ILE A 286 4.25 -4.09 19.71
N GLN A 287 4.48 -4.00 18.41
CA GLN A 287 5.08 -2.85 17.74
C GLN A 287 4.10 -2.27 16.74
N GLY A 288 3.95 -0.96 16.73
CA GLY A 288 3.08 -0.23 15.81
C GLY A 288 3.12 1.27 16.10
N THR A 289 2.36 2.03 15.32
CA THR A 289 2.27 3.49 15.47
C THR A 289 0.82 3.94 15.58
N SER A 290 0.60 5.18 16.04
CA SER A 290 -0.75 5.78 16.08
C SER A 290 -1.31 6.12 14.70
N ASN A 291 -0.48 6.08 13.65
CA ASN A 291 -0.81 6.61 12.32
C ASN A 291 -0.95 5.53 11.24
N PHE A 292 -0.54 4.27 11.54
CA PHE A 292 -0.62 3.17 10.58
C PHE A 292 -1.33 1.96 11.17
N PRO A 293 -2.36 1.39 10.50
CA PRO A 293 -3.28 0.43 11.09
C PRO A 293 -2.75 -1.01 11.13
N VAL A 294 -1.44 -1.17 11.27
CA VAL A 294 -0.78 -2.48 11.40
C VAL A 294 0.05 -2.51 12.67
N PHE A 295 -0.09 -3.60 13.43
CA PHE A 295 0.68 -3.85 14.64
C PHE A 295 1.34 -5.22 14.54
N VAL A 296 2.66 -5.23 14.57
CA VAL A 296 3.46 -6.47 14.55
C VAL A 296 3.55 -7.02 15.96
N TYR A 297 3.46 -8.34 16.11
CA TYR A 297 3.56 -8.97 17.40
C TYR A 297 4.52 -10.16 17.41
N SER A 298 5.07 -10.45 18.58
CA SER A 298 5.88 -11.62 18.89
C SER A 298 5.55 -12.14 20.29
N PRO A 299 5.72 -13.44 20.60
CA PRO A 299 6.24 -14.53 19.76
C PRO A 299 5.21 -15.15 18.81
N ASP A 300 5.68 -16.01 17.91
CA ASP A 300 4.84 -16.71 16.90
C ASP A 300 3.68 -17.51 17.52
N LEU A 301 3.86 -18.03 18.73
CA LEU A 301 2.85 -18.75 19.50
C LEU A 301 1.56 -17.96 19.72
N TRP A 302 1.64 -16.62 19.70
CA TRP A 302 0.45 -15.79 19.89
C TRP A 302 -0.57 -15.93 18.76
N ALA A 303 -0.15 -16.30 17.55
CA ALA A 303 -1.09 -16.52 16.45
C ALA A 303 -2.11 -17.61 16.78
N ASP A 304 -1.64 -18.74 17.33
CA ASP A 304 -2.50 -19.86 17.72
C ASP A 304 -3.36 -19.50 18.96
N LYS A 305 -2.76 -18.86 19.98
CA LYS A 305 -3.49 -18.41 21.16
C LYS A 305 -4.57 -17.38 20.86
N LEU A 306 -4.31 -16.44 19.94
CA LEU A 306 -5.32 -15.46 19.49
C LEU A 306 -6.45 -16.16 18.73
N GLN A 307 -6.14 -17.17 17.91
CA GLN A 307 -7.17 -17.97 17.23
C GLN A 307 -8.05 -18.74 18.21
N GLU A 308 -7.48 -19.35 19.25
CA GLU A 308 -8.25 -20.00 20.33
C GLU A 308 -9.22 -19.03 21.00
N GLN A 309 -8.82 -17.75 21.16
CA GLN A 309 -9.65 -16.67 21.72
C GLN A 309 -10.62 -16.03 20.72
N GLY A 310 -10.70 -16.55 19.48
CA GLY A 310 -11.65 -16.08 18.47
C GLY A 310 -11.15 -14.95 17.58
N TYR A 311 -9.84 -14.75 17.46
CA TYR A 311 -9.23 -13.75 16.59
C TYR A 311 -8.41 -14.40 15.48
N ILE A 312 -8.67 -14.05 14.22
CA ILE A 312 -7.83 -14.42 13.08
C ILE A 312 -6.89 -13.26 12.76
N THR A 313 -5.58 -13.53 12.79
CA THR A 313 -4.53 -12.56 12.50
C THR A 313 -3.74 -12.95 11.24
N SER A 314 -2.97 -12.03 10.67
CA SER A 314 -2.00 -12.39 9.64
C SER A 314 -0.81 -13.11 10.29
N SER A 315 -0.58 -14.38 9.94
CA SER A 315 0.58 -15.15 10.39
C SER A 315 1.00 -16.09 9.27
N PHE A 316 2.05 -15.72 8.53
CA PHE A 316 2.52 -16.45 7.36
C PHE A 316 4.01 -16.18 7.09
N PRO A 317 4.73 -17.13 6.44
CA PRO A 317 6.11 -16.90 6.02
C PRO A 317 6.17 -15.88 4.87
N TYR A 318 7.15 -14.96 4.91
CA TYR A 318 7.37 -13.95 3.89
C TYR A 318 8.87 -13.61 3.76
N PRO A 319 9.42 -13.29 2.56
CA PRO A 319 8.76 -13.18 1.25
C PRO A 319 8.58 -14.53 0.51
N THR A 320 9.12 -15.61 1.05
CA THR A 320 9.03 -16.97 0.46
C THR A 320 8.33 -17.91 1.44
N PRO A 321 7.82 -19.06 0.97
CA PRO A 321 7.20 -20.07 1.85
C PRO A 321 8.13 -20.60 2.96
N SER A 322 9.45 -20.47 2.81
CA SER A 322 10.47 -20.84 3.81
C SER A 322 11.04 -19.63 4.57
N GLY A 323 10.51 -18.45 4.35
CA GLY A 323 10.92 -17.22 5.03
C GLY A 323 10.53 -17.18 6.52
N PRO A 324 10.98 -16.17 7.25
CA PRO A 324 10.54 -15.95 8.63
C PRO A 324 9.03 -15.69 8.66
N LYS A 325 8.39 -16.07 9.77
CA LYS A 325 6.97 -15.74 10.00
C LYS A 325 6.81 -14.25 10.25
N VAL A 326 5.81 -13.69 9.63
CA VAL A 326 5.33 -12.32 9.87
C VAL A 326 3.99 -12.40 10.57
N ASN A 327 3.91 -11.86 11.79
CA ASN A 327 2.72 -11.87 12.62
C ASN A 327 2.20 -10.44 12.78
N ARG A 328 0.97 -10.18 12.31
CA ARG A 328 0.39 -8.84 12.32
C ARG A 328 -1.07 -8.85 12.73
N LEU A 329 -1.43 -7.87 13.53
CA LEU A 329 -2.80 -7.40 13.71
C LEU A 329 -3.03 -6.27 12.72
N VAL A 330 -3.98 -6.44 11.83
CA VAL A 330 -4.35 -5.42 10.83
C VAL A 330 -5.72 -4.86 11.19
N LEU A 331 -5.77 -3.57 11.49
CA LEU A 331 -7.03 -2.89 11.79
C LEU A 331 -7.74 -2.48 10.51
N SER A 332 -9.05 -2.43 10.59
CA SER A 332 -9.93 -1.96 9.53
C SER A 332 -10.95 -1.00 10.11
N ALA A 333 -11.40 -0.05 9.30
CA ALA A 333 -12.52 0.83 9.67
C ALA A 333 -13.83 0.07 9.93
N SER A 334 -13.93 -1.21 9.56
CA SER A 334 -15.07 -2.06 9.90
C SER A 334 -15.13 -2.47 11.37
N HIS A 335 -14.00 -2.41 12.11
CA HIS A 335 -13.96 -2.73 13.54
C HIS A 335 -14.67 -1.68 14.39
N SER A 336 -14.97 -2.05 15.66
CA SER A 336 -15.48 -1.13 16.67
C SER A 336 -14.46 -0.93 17.79
N ARG A 337 -14.61 0.16 18.56
CA ARG A 337 -13.79 0.40 19.75
C ARG A 337 -13.93 -0.72 20.80
N GLU A 338 -15.14 -1.30 20.94
CA GLU A 338 -15.38 -2.41 21.86
C GLU A 338 -14.58 -3.67 21.44
N GLU A 339 -14.61 -4.01 20.13
CA GLU A 339 -13.83 -5.13 19.59
C GLU A 339 -12.33 -4.93 19.82
N LEU A 340 -11.82 -3.71 19.57
CA LEU A 340 -10.40 -3.39 19.81
C LEU A 340 -10.03 -3.37 21.31
N SER A 341 -10.94 -2.94 22.19
CA SER A 341 -10.72 -3.00 23.64
C SER A 341 -10.61 -4.45 24.12
N LYS A 342 -11.48 -5.35 23.64
CA LYS A 342 -11.41 -6.79 23.97
C LYS A 342 -10.10 -7.41 23.46
N LEU A 343 -9.70 -7.08 22.23
CA LEU A 343 -8.41 -7.56 21.68
C LEU A 343 -7.24 -7.04 22.50
N SER A 344 -7.21 -5.75 22.89
CA SER A 344 -6.12 -5.17 23.68
C SER A 344 -5.99 -5.83 25.07
N GLN A 345 -7.11 -6.16 25.70
CA GLN A 345 -7.12 -6.92 26.96
C GLN A 345 -6.57 -8.34 26.77
N THR A 346 -6.96 -9.00 25.66
CA THR A 346 -6.45 -10.34 25.34
C THR A 346 -4.94 -10.35 25.14
N VAL A 347 -4.39 -9.41 24.33
CA VAL A 347 -2.93 -9.35 24.13
C VAL A 347 -2.17 -8.94 25.39
N ALA A 348 -2.74 -8.07 26.24
CA ALA A 348 -2.16 -7.73 27.52
C ALA A 348 -2.09 -8.96 28.46
N HIS A 349 -3.14 -9.77 28.49
CA HIS A 349 -3.14 -11.03 29.25
C HIS A 349 -2.09 -12.01 28.72
N LEU A 350 -2.00 -12.17 27.40
CA LEU A 350 -0.97 -13.03 26.79
C LEU A 350 0.45 -12.56 27.12
N ALA A 351 0.67 -11.25 27.22
CA ALA A 351 1.97 -10.68 27.57
C ALA A 351 2.37 -10.95 29.04
N THR A 352 1.40 -11.05 29.95
CA THR A 352 1.67 -11.37 31.37
C THR A 352 1.79 -12.86 31.67
N ALA A 353 1.38 -13.72 30.70
CA ALA A 353 1.42 -15.18 30.83
C ALA A 353 2.69 -15.82 30.25
N LEU A 354 3.62 -14.99 29.73
CA LEU A 354 4.97 -15.36 29.28
C LEU A 354 6.00 -15.14 30.39
#